data_c68e10215f1e70bc4a2cae9121bc917b
#
_entry.id   c68e10215f1e70bc4a2cae9121bc917b
#
_cell.length_a   1.000
_cell.length_b   1.000
_cell.length_c   1.000
_cell.angle_alpha   90.00
_cell.angle_beta   90.00
_cell.angle_gamma   90.00
#
_symmetry.space_group_name_H-M   'P 1'
#
loop_
_entity.id
_entity.type
_entity.pdbx_description
1 polymer ?
#
loop_
_entity_poly.entity_id
_entity_poly.type
_entity_poly.pdbx_seq_one_letter_code
_entity_poly.pdbx_strand_id
1 'polypeptide(L)'
;MPTGIGIVDLMLGIPSGDEKRVYDFMRPLFRDEESLRSFDFPVQYMFKDFPKVSKQEDYITYTLQLMDKYGIEKAHLGVSRDGVVSQTALRNHPDRFFASAGSDPNKGMEGVRELVYLYEHFGIKSVSAFPCGNFPQIPIGSREWYPIFAKCVELDLPFNCCIGVPGPRIPMAAQHVEQLDEICWFFPELKFVMRHGAEPWCDLAVKLMLKWPNLYYSTSAFAPKHYPKAIIDYANTRGADKILYAGYFPAGLAATASARAARSRGGTSARPRP
;
A
#
# COMPACT_ATOMS: atom_id res chain seq x y z
N MET A 1 -17.92 -12.83 -1.21
CA MET A 1 -16.55 -13.32 -0.96
C MET A 1 -16.54 -14.81 -1.25
N PRO A 2 -15.51 -15.35 -1.89
CA PRO A 2 -15.35 -16.79 -1.99
C PRO A 2 -15.30 -17.38 -0.57
N THR A 3 -16.00 -18.47 -0.32
CA THR A 3 -15.92 -19.16 0.97
C THR A 3 -14.75 -20.14 0.95
N GLY A 4 -13.96 -20.20 2.02
CA GLY A 4 -12.86 -21.15 2.16
C GLY A 4 -11.50 -20.71 1.59
N ILE A 5 -11.36 -19.45 1.18
CA ILE A 5 -10.08 -18.86 0.77
C ILE A 5 -9.74 -17.74 1.75
N GLY A 6 -8.59 -17.85 2.45
CA GLY A 6 -8.08 -16.79 3.32
C GLY A 6 -7.62 -15.57 2.52
N ILE A 7 -7.81 -14.39 3.08
CA ILE A 7 -7.35 -13.13 2.47
C ILE A 7 -6.00 -12.77 3.07
N VAL A 8 -5.00 -12.52 2.21
CA VAL A 8 -3.73 -11.91 2.60
C VAL A 8 -3.75 -10.45 2.16
N ASP A 9 -3.69 -9.51 3.12
CA ASP A 9 -3.68 -8.07 2.84
C ASP A 9 -2.24 -7.54 2.79
N LEU A 10 -1.82 -7.05 1.62
CA LEU A 10 -0.47 -6.53 1.42
C LEU A 10 -0.29 -5.06 1.81
N MET A 11 -1.30 -4.44 2.41
CA MET A 11 -1.20 -3.05 2.85
C MET A 11 -2.08 -2.78 4.07
N LEU A 12 -1.60 -3.21 5.22
CA LEU A 12 -2.25 -2.98 6.49
C LEU A 12 -1.41 -2.04 7.35
N GLY A 13 -2.07 -1.14 8.08
CA GLY A 13 -1.46 -0.34 9.15
C GLY A 13 -2.21 -0.52 10.45
N ILE A 14 -1.50 -0.77 11.55
CA ILE A 14 -2.11 -0.71 12.89
C ILE A 14 -2.19 0.77 13.29
N PRO A 15 -3.38 1.32 13.64
CA PRO A 15 -3.50 2.68 14.11
C PRO A 15 -2.63 2.94 15.34
N SER A 16 -2.04 4.11 15.46
CA SER A 16 -1.19 4.48 16.61
C SER A 16 -1.87 5.42 17.60
N GLY A 17 -3.03 5.97 17.22
CA GLY A 17 -3.71 7.04 17.95
C GLY A 17 -3.08 8.42 17.78
N ASP A 18 -1.94 8.52 17.11
CA ASP A 18 -1.28 9.77 16.70
C ASP A 18 -1.06 9.76 15.19
N GLU A 19 -2.15 9.93 14.47
CA GLU A 19 -2.16 9.87 13.00
C GLU A 19 -1.34 11.00 12.36
N LYS A 20 -1.16 12.13 13.06
CA LYS A 20 -0.37 13.27 12.56
C LYS A 20 1.08 12.91 12.30
N ARG A 21 1.68 12.09 13.15
CA ARG A 21 3.08 11.67 13.03
C ARG A 21 3.33 10.72 11.86
N VAL A 22 2.32 9.98 11.44
CA VAL A 22 2.44 8.99 10.35
C VAL A 22 2.87 9.65 9.03
N TYR A 23 2.44 10.89 8.80
CA TYR A 23 2.68 11.62 7.54
C TYR A 23 3.70 12.76 7.66
N ASP A 24 4.33 12.96 8.83
CA ASP A 24 5.29 14.06 9.05
C ASP A 24 6.46 14.06 8.06
N PHE A 25 6.88 12.91 7.58
CA PHE A 25 7.95 12.80 6.58
C PHE A 25 7.64 13.52 5.25
N MET A 26 6.34 13.72 4.92
CA MET A 26 5.91 14.41 3.70
C MET A 26 5.73 15.93 3.90
N ARG A 27 5.75 16.43 5.13
CA ARG A 27 5.51 17.85 5.42
C ARG A 27 6.34 18.83 4.57
N PRO A 28 7.64 18.58 4.31
CA PRO A 28 8.45 19.46 3.47
C PRO A 28 8.01 19.55 2.01
N LEU A 29 7.19 18.60 1.54
CA LEU A 29 6.71 18.52 0.14
C LEU A 29 5.46 19.36 -0.11
N PHE A 30 4.67 19.67 0.93
CA PHE A 30 3.43 20.45 0.78
C PHE A 30 3.70 21.93 0.61
N ARG A 31 2.97 22.58 -0.29
CA ARG A 31 3.06 24.01 -0.61
C ARG A 31 1.73 24.74 -0.41
N ASP A 32 0.61 24.02 -0.40
CA ASP A 32 -0.71 24.61 -0.25
C ASP A 32 -1.20 24.55 1.20
N GLU A 33 -1.94 25.62 1.61
CA GLU A 33 -2.41 25.75 2.99
C GLU A 33 -3.43 24.67 3.39
N GLU A 34 -4.23 24.18 2.43
CA GLU A 34 -5.24 23.16 2.73
C GLU A 34 -4.56 21.84 3.12
N SER A 35 -3.54 21.40 2.36
CA SER A 35 -2.76 20.20 2.69
C SER A 35 -2.03 20.36 4.02
N LEU A 36 -1.49 21.54 4.33
CA LEU A 36 -0.83 21.81 5.60
C LEU A 36 -1.78 21.84 6.78
N ARG A 37 -3.05 22.27 6.57
CA ARG A 37 -4.09 22.24 7.61
C ARG A 37 -4.68 20.85 7.82
N SER A 38 -4.86 20.08 6.74
CA SER A 38 -5.47 18.73 6.74
C SER A 38 -4.41 17.62 6.83
N PHE A 39 -3.33 17.90 7.53
CA PHE A 39 -2.13 17.06 7.53
C PHE A 39 -2.32 15.69 8.18
N ASP A 40 -3.36 15.51 8.98
CA ASP A 40 -3.72 14.24 9.63
C ASP A 40 -4.01 13.12 8.62
N PHE A 41 -4.51 13.50 7.44
CA PHE A 41 -4.76 12.58 6.34
C PHE A 41 -4.60 13.32 4.99
N PRO A 42 -3.40 13.34 4.40
CA PRO A 42 -3.05 14.16 3.22
C PRO A 42 -3.88 13.91 1.97
N VAL A 43 -4.71 12.87 1.95
CA VAL A 43 -5.62 12.51 0.85
C VAL A 43 -7.09 12.69 1.22
N GLN A 44 -7.40 13.36 2.32
CA GLN A 44 -8.77 13.54 2.82
C GLN A 44 -9.70 14.16 1.77
N TYR A 45 -9.22 15.06 0.92
CA TYR A 45 -9.99 15.71 -0.14
C TYR A 45 -10.58 14.72 -1.17
N MET A 46 -10.02 13.52 -1.30
CA MET A 46 -10.50 12.46 -2.21
C MET A 46 -11.69 11.68 -1.62
N PHE A 47 -11.95 11.78 -0.32
CA PHE A 47 -12.94 10.97 0.39
C PHE A 47 -13.98 11.87 1.06
N LYS A 48 -15.28 11.63 0.78
CA LYS A 48 -16.36 12.46 1.34
C LYS A 48 -16.58 12.21 2.84
N ASP A 49 -16.50 10.96 3.28
CA ASP A 49 -16.79 10.55 4.67
C ASP A 49 -15.73 9.54 5.11
N PHE A 50 -14.53 10.03 5.43
CA PHE A 50 -13.48 9.15 5.93
C PHE A 50 -13.73 8.81 7.39
N PRO A 51 -13.96 7.53 7.72
CA PRO A 51 -14.25 7.15 9.09
C PRO A 51 -12.99 7.28 9.95
N LYS A 52 -13.11 8.06 11.03
CA LYS A 52 -12.06 8.14 12.04
C LYS A 52 -12.08 6.89 12.91
N VAL A 53 -10.92 6.32 13.13
CA VAL A 53 -10.77 5.23 14.10
C VAL A 53 -10.98 5.83 15.50
N SER A 54 -11.92 5.28 16.25
CA SER A 54 -12.14 5.70 17.63
C SER A 54 -10.92 5.34 18.49
N LYS A 55 -10.69 6.13 19.56
CA LYS A 55 -9.60 5.84 20.50
C LYS A 55 -9.77 4.44 21.08
N GLN A 56 -8.73 3.64 21.03
CA GLN A 56 -8.68 2.27 21.52
C GLN A 56 -7.70 2.19 22.70
N GLU A 57 -7.92 1.26 23.62
CA GLU A 57 -6.95 0.90 24.65
C GLU A 57 -5.82 0.04 24.05
N ASP A 58 -6.18 -0.91 23.16
CA ASP A 58 -5.24 -1.76 22.43
C ASP A 58 -5.59 -1.79 20.94
N TYR A 59 -4.78 -1.11 20.14
CA TYR A 59 -4.93 -1.06 18.70
C TYR A 59 -4.56 -2.37 17.99
N ILE A 60 -3.73 -3.22 18.58
CA ILE A 60 -3.39 -4.54 18.00
C ILE A 60 -4.61 -5.45 18.10
N THR A 61 -5.19 -5.59 19.28
CA THR A 61 -6.43 -6.36 19.48
C THR A 61 -7.57 -5.84 18.62
N TYR A 62 -7.75 -4.52 18.55
CA TYR A 62 -8.74 -3.91 17.65
C TYR A 62 -8.54 -4.29 16.19
N THR A 63 -7.28 -4.26 15.71
CA THR A 63 -6.95 -4.62 14.33
C THR A 63 -7.24 -6.09 14.06
N LEU A 64 -6.86 -6.99 14.98
CA LEU A 64 -7.13 -8.43 14.87
C LEU A 64 -8.64 -8.74 14.82
N GLN A 65 -9.44 -8.11 15.67
CA GLN A 65 -10.91 -8.25 15.66
C GLN A 65 -11.51 -7.85 14.31
N LEU A 66 -10.99 -6.78 13.70
CA LEU A 66 -11.43 -6.37 12.37
C LEU A 66 -10.94 -7.35 11.29
N MET A 67 -9.71 -7.84 11.37
CA MET A 67 -9.21 -8.87 10.44
C MET A 67 -10.11 -10.10 10.48
N ASP A 68 -10.46 -10.59 11.66
CA ASP A 68 -11.36 -11.73 11.85
C ASP A 68 -12.75 -11.46 11.25
N LYS A 69 -13.31 -10.28 11.57
CA LYS A 69 -14.62 -9.85 11.04
C LYS A 69 -14.70 -9.85 9.52
N TYR A 70 -13.59 -9.53 8.83
CA TYR A 70 -13.55 -9.40 7.38
C TYR A 70 -12.85 -10.57 6.67
N GLY A 71 -12.44 -11.59 7.41
CA GLY A 71 -11.79 -12.80 6.87
C GLY A 71 -10.37 -12.54 6.36
N ILE A 72 -9.68 -11.55 6.92
CA ILE A 72 -8.26 -11.31 6.64
C ILE A 72 -7.42 -12.27 7.50
N GLU A 73 -6.86 -13.26 6.86
CA GLU A 73 -6.06 -14.30 7.51
C GLU A 73 -4.70 -13.75 7.94
N LYS A 74 -4.00 -13.09 7.01
CA LYS A 74 -2.67 -12.52 7.24
C LYS A 74 -2.57 -11.12 6.65
N ALA A 75 -1.70 -10.32 7.23
CA ALA A 75 -1.47 -8.98 6.75
C ALA A 75 0.00 -8.54 6.80
N HIS A 76 0.35 -7.73 5.82
CA HIS A 76 1.64 -7.11 5.65
C HIS A 76 1.74 -5.86 6.54
N LEU A 77 2.75 -5.78 7.40
CA LEU A 77 2.91 -4.72 8.38
C LEU A 77 4.27 -4.05 8.26
N GLY A 78 4.30 -2.74 8.13
CA GLY A 78 5.54 -1.96 8.13
C GLY A 78 6.25 -2.05 9.48
N VAL A 79 7.55 -2.32 9.48
CA VAL A 79 8.40 -2.36 10.68
C VAL A 79 9.56 -1.39 10.54
N SER A 80 9.93 -0.76 11.66
CA SER A 80 11.12 0.09 11.82
C SER A 80 11.77 -0.17 13.17
N ARG A 81 12.99 0.34 13.36
CA ARG A 81 13.71 0.20 14.65
C ARG A 81 12.92 0.74 15.84
N ASP A 82 12.19 1.82 15.62
CA ASP A 82 11.46 2.54 16.68
C ASP A 82 9.95 2.19 16.70
N GLY A 83 9.52 1.28 15.83
CA GLY A 83 8.12 0.93 15.64
C GLY A 83 7.59 -0.05 16.67
N VAL A 84 7.46 0.36 17.94
CA VAL A 84 7.08 -0.51 19.06
C VAL A 84 5.79 -1.30 18.81
N VAL A 85 4.75 -0.66 18.27
CA VAL A 85 3.44 -1.30 18.03
C VAL A 85 3.57 -2.42 16.99
N SER A 86 4.22 -2.13 15.84
CA SER A 86 4.43 -3.13 14.78
C SER A 86 5.29 -4.28 15.25
N GLN A 87 6.38 -4.00 15.99
CA GLN A 87 7.27 -5.03 16.54
C GLN A 87 6.52 -5.92 17.55
N THR A 88 5.67 -5.34 18.39
CA THR A 88 4.85 -6.08 19.35
C THR A 88 3.84 -6.97 18.63
N ALA A 89 3.16 -6.44 17.60
CA ALA A 89 2.22 -7.22 16.80
C ALA A 89 2.90 -8.41 16.10
N LEU A 90 4.06 -8.19 15.47
CA LEU A 90 4.83 -9.25 14.82
C LEU A 90 5.31 -10.32 15.78
N ARG A 91 5.74 -9.95 16.99
CA ARG A 91 6.22 -10.88 18.01
C ARG A 91 5.09 -11.72 18.61
N ASN A 92 3.97 -11.08 18.92
CA ASN A 92 2.86 -11.72 19.62
C ASN A 92 1.91 -12.48 18.67
N HIS A 93 1.88 -12.12 17.38
CA HIS A 93 0.97 -12.69 16.39
C HIS A 93 1.70 -12.99 15.06
N PRO A 94 2.77 -13.83 15.06
CA PRO A 94 3.56 -14.15 13.88
C PRO A 94 2.79 -14.96 12.83
N ASP A 95 1.70 -15.59 13.23
CA ASP A 95 0.76 -16.29 12.35
C ASP A 95 -0.18 -15.33 11.59
N ARG A 96 -0.36 -14.11 12.09
CA ARG A 96 -1.28 -13.11 11.53
C ARG A 96 -0.58 -11.98 10.77
N PHE A 97 0.66 -11.67 11.13
CA PHE A 97 1.41 -10.56 10.53
C PHE A 97 2.75 -11.02 9.95
N PHE A 98 3.16 -10.41 8.86
CA PHE A 98 4.51 -10.50 8.33
C PHE A 98 5.09 -9.12 8.04
N ALA A 99 6.40 -8.98 8.22
CA ALA A 99 7.08 -7.70 8.24
C ALA A 99 7.47 -7.19 6.85
N SER A 100 7.45 -5.86 6.69
CA SER A 100 8.00 -5.12 5.55
C SER A 100 8.86 -3.95 6.01
N ALA A 101 9.94 -3.66 5.29
CA ALA A 101 10.74 -2.47 5.50
C ALA A 101 10.32 -1.33 4.57
N GLY A 102 10.30 -0.09 5.07
CA GLY A 102 10.33 1.09 4.23
C GLY A 102 11.72 1.32 3.63
N SER A 103 11.83 1.99 2.49
CA SER A 103 13.10 2.34 1.86
C SER A 103 13.12 3.78 1.35
N ASP A 104 14.28 4.42 1.47
CA ASP A 104 14.55 5.77 0.98
C ASP A 104 15.95 5.81 0.36
N PRO A 105 16.07 6.07 -0.96
CA PRO A 105 17.34 6.11 -1.66
C PRO A 105 18.23 7.30 -1.23
N ASN A 106 17.62 8.34 -0.65
CA ASN A 106 18.38 9.50 -0.10
C ASN A 106 19.35 9.08 1.02
N LYS A 107 19.11 7.95 1.68
CA LYS A 107 19.97 7.42 2.74
C LYS A 107 21.19 6.67 2.20
N GLY A 108 21.27 6.43 0.89
CA GLY A 108 22.40 5.70 0.29
C GLY A 108 22.68 4.37 1.00
N MET A 109 23.95 4.11 1.34
CA MET A 109 24.34 2.85 2.02
C MET A 109 23.81 2.70 3.45
N GLU A 110 23.42 3.79 4.11
CA GLU A 110 22.74 3.70 5.41
C GLU A 110 21.38 3.03 5.25
N GLY A 111 20.60 3.41 4.22
CA GLY A 111 19.32 2.76 3.91
C GLY A 111 19.47 1.27 3.59
N VAL A 112 20.54 0.88 2.88
CA VAL A 112 20.83 -0.54 2.61
C VAL A 112 21.17 -1.29 3.90
N ARG A 113 21.98 -0.73 4.80
CA ARG A 113 22.30 -1.34 6.10
C ARG A 113 21.06 -1.47 6.99
N GLU A 114 20.17 -0.47 6.95
CA GLU A 114 18.90 -0.53 7.65
C GLU A 114 18.02 -1.67 7.14
N LEU A 115 17.94 -1.87 5.84
CA LEU A 115 17.21 -2.97 5.23
C LEU A 115 17.76 -4.33 5.66
N VAL A 116 19.08 -4.52 5.64
CA VAL A 116 19.74 -5.74 6.13
C VAL A 116 19.44 -5.97 7.61
N TYR A 117 19.56 -4.95 8.45
CA TYR A 117 19.22 -5.04 9.85
C TYR A 117 17.78 -5.51 10.08
N LEU A 118 16.81 -4.91 9.37
CA LEU A 118 15.40 -5.28 9.50
C LEU A 118 15.14 -6.70 8.98
N TYR A 119 15.88 -7.14 7.95
CA TYR A 119 15.82 -8.52 7.47
C TYR A 119 16.32 -9.52 8.53
N GLU A 120 17.47 -9.25 9.14
CA GLU A 120 18.09 -10.15 10.14
C GLU A 120 17.32 -10.20 11.46
N HIS A 121 16.75 -9.06 11.91
CA HIS A 121 16.13 -8.97 13.23
C HIS A 121 14.61 -9.16 13.24
N PHE A 122 13.93 -8.85 12.13
CA PHE A 122 12.47 -8.93 12.03
C PHE A 122 11.99 -9.86 10.92
N GLY A 123 12.89 -10.46 10.16
CA GLY A 123 12.53 -11.39 9.08
C GLY A 123 11.61 -10.79 8.04
N ILE A 124 11.87 -9.54 7.62
CA ILE A 124 11.04 -8.87 6.62
C ILE A 124 10.86 -9.72 5.36
N LYS A 125 9.67 -9.69 4.78
CA LYS A 125 9.28 -10.45 3.59
C LYS A 125 9.13 -9.59 2.35
N SER A 126 9.30 -8.28 2.47
CA SER A 126 9.30 -7.34 1.33
C SER A 126 9.86 -5.98 1.73
N VAL A 127 10.13 -5.17 0.72
CA VAL A 127 10.52 -3.77 0.86
C VAL A 127 9.45 -2.88 0.25
N SER A 128 9.21 -1.72 0.84
CA SER A 128 8.20 -0.74 0.38
C SER A 128 8.83 0.60 0.07
N ALA A 129 8.35 1.27 -0.99
CA ALA A 129 8.81 2.59 -1.39
C ALA A 129 7.66 3.52 -1.77
N PHE A 130 7.86 4.82 -1.49
CA PHE A 130 6.99 5.90 -1.92
C PHE A 130 7.85 7.03 -2.52
N PRO A 131 8.28 6.91 -3.80
CA PRO A 131 9.22 7.85 -4.41
C PRO A 131 8.78 9.31 -4.37
N CYS A 132 7.49 9.59 -4.59
CA CYS A 132 6.94 10.93 -4.47
C CYS A 132 6.89 11.46 -3.03
N GLY A 133 6.92 10.59 -2.03
CA GLY A 133 6.94 10.96 -0.61
C GLY A 133 8.33 11.26 -0.06
N ASN A 134 9.39 10.91 -0.77
CA ASN A 134 10.76 11.18 -0.35
C ASN A 134 11.12 12.67 -0.51
N PHE A 135 12.03 13.17 0.31
CA PHE A 135 12.53 14.53 0.20
C PHE A 135 14.08 14.56 0.24
N PRO A 136 14.71 14.95 -0.89
CA PRO A 136 14.13 15.23 -2.22
C PRO A 136 13.49 14.01 -2.85
N GLN A 137 12.54 14.24 -3.78
CA GLN A 137 11.97 13.18 -4.58
C GLN A 137 13.02 12.61 -5.55
N ILE A 138 13.18 11.30 -5.57
CA ILE A 138 14.08 10.61 -6.51
C ILE A 138 13.23 9.71 -7.40
N PRO A 139 13.25 9.93 -8.74
CA PRO A 139 12.55 9.08 -9.69
C PRO A 139 12.90 7.60 -9.52
N ILE A 140 11.89 6.72 -9.58
CA ILE A 140 12.08 5.29 -9.30
C ILE A 140 13.06 4.62 -10.28
N GLY A 141 13.20 5.12 -11.51
CA GLY A 141 14.18 4.67 -12.50
C GLY A 141 15.60 5.17 -12.26
N SER A 142 15.82 6.05 -11.27
CA SER A 142 17.14 6.62 -11.01
C SER A 142 18.08 5.61 -10.37
N ARG A 143 19.39 5.73 -10.71
CA ARG A 143 20.43 4.82 -10.21
C ARG A 143 20.61 4.81 -8.69
N GLU A 144 20.12 5.82 -8.01
CA GLU A 144 20.13 5.92 -6.55
C GLU A 144 19.31 4.80 -5.88
N TRP A 145 18.34 4.23 -6.59
CA TRP A 145 17.58 3.06 -6.16
C TRP A 145 18.31 1.74 -6.35
N TYR A 146 19.30 1.67 -7.26
CA TYR A 146 19.95 0.42 -7.66
C TYR A 146 20.58 -0.36 -6.49
N PRO A 147 21.23 0.28 -5.49
CA PRO A 147 21.73 -0.47 -4.33
C PRO A 147 20.63 -1.16 -3.53
N ILE A 148 19.42 -0.55 -3.45
CA ILE A 148 18.25 -1.13 -2.79
C ILE A 148 17.70 -2.29 -3.64
N PHE A 149 17.57 -2.11 -4.95
CA PHE A 149 17.11 -3.17 -5.87
C PHE A 149 18.04 -4.39 -5.83
N ALA A 150 19.35 -4.17 -5.94
CA ALA A 150 20.34 -5.24 -5.85
C ALA A 150 20.25 -6.00 -4.52
N LYS A 151 20.03 -5.29 -3.40
CA LYS A 151 19.86 -5.93 -2.10
C LYS A 151 18.52 -6.70 -2.00
N CYS A 152 17.45 -6.21 -2.62
CA CYS A 152 16.18 -6.94 -2.70
C CYS A 152 16.33 -8.24 -3.49
N VAL A 153 17.08 -8.22 -4.61
CA VAL A 153 17.39 -9.43 -5.39
C VAL A 153 18.22 -10.41 -4.56
N GLU A 154 19.30 -9.95 -3.93
CA GLU A 154 20.18 -10.77 -3.09
C GLU A 154 19.43 -11.48 -1.96
N LEU A 155 18.45 -10.81 -1.33
CA LEU A 155 17.67 -11.32 -0.22
C LEU A 155 16.35 -11.97 -0.64
N ASP A 156 16.08 -12.09 -1.93
CA ASP A 156 14.80 -12.57 -2.52
C ASP A 156 13.56 -11.83 -1.99
N LEU A 157 13.67 -10.50 -1.81
CA LEU A 157 12.60 -9.66 -1.29
C LEU A 157 11.84 -8.97 -2.41
N PRO A 158 10.52 -9.14 -2.54
CA PRO A 158 9.68 -8.32 -3.41
C PRO A 158 9.76 -6.83 -3.03
N PHE A 159 9.78 -5.98 -4.06
CA PHE A 159 9.82 -4.53 -3.90
C PHE A 159 8.45 -3.91 -4.24
N ASN A 160 7.74 -3.44 -3.24
CA ASN A 160 6.40 -2.82 -3.36
C ASN A 160 6.54 -1.31 -3.49
N CYS A 161 6.21 -0.75 -4.63
CA CYS A 161 6.40 0.67 -4.91
C CYS A 161 5.09 1.38 -5.26
N CYS A 162 4.86 2.54 -4.67
CA CYS A 162 3.78 3.42 -5.11
C CYS A 162 4.08 3.90 -6.53
N ILE A 163 3.18 3.61 -7.47
CA ILE A 163 3.28 3.94 -8.89
C ILE A 163 1.97 4.60 -9.34
N GLY A 164 2.05 5.60 -10.20
CA GLY A 164 0.91 6.39 -10.66
C GLY A 164 0.88 7.79 -10.03
N VAL A 165 -0.21 8.50 -10.20
CA VAL A 165 -0.40 9.83 -9.60
C VAL A 165 -0.56 9.69 -8.09
N PRO A 166 0.28 10.36 -7.27
CA PRO A 166 0.17 10.26 -5.82
C PRO A 166 -1.14 10.87 -5.31
N GLY A 167 -1.74 10.26 -4.28
CA GLY A 167 -2.91 10.82 -3.62
C GLY A 167 -2.66 12.19 -2.96
N PRO A 168 -1.58 12.39 -2.18
CA PRO A 168 -1.20 13.72 -1.68
C PRO A 168 -0.92 14.72 -2.81
N ARG A 169 -1.16 16.02 -2.58
CA ARG A 169 -0.89 17.09 -3.55
C ARG A 169 0.61 17.41 -3.63
N ILE A 170 1.35 16.49 -4.22
CA ILE A 170 2.81 16.55 -4.44
C ILE A 170 3.15 16.18 -5.88
N PRO A 171 4.32 16.58 -6.41
CA PRO A 171 4.69 16.24 -7.79
C PRO A 171 4.75 14.74 -8.04
N MET A 172 4.31 14.28 -9.22
CA MET A 172 4.12 12.86 -9.55
C MET A 172 5.27 12.21 -10.33
N ALA A 173 6.20 12.99 -10.89
CA ALA A 173 7.18 12.50 -11.85
C ALA A 173 8.06 11.35 -11.31
N ALA A 174 8.27 11.30 -9.98
CA ALA A 174 9.12 10.30 -9.37
C ALA A 174 8.56 8.86 -9.44
N GLN A 175 7.27 8.65 -9.73
CA GLN A 175 6.64 7.33 -9.78
C GLN A 175 5.83 7.09 -11.07
N HIS A 176 6.34 7.61 -12.20
CA HIS A 176 5.73 7.38 -13.50
C HIS A 176 5.97 5.94 -13.99
N VAL A 177 4.93 5.30 -14.52
CA VAL A 177 4.91 3.87 -14.90
C VAL A 177 5.97 3.49 -15.92
N GLU A 178 6.28 4.35 -16.91
CA GLU A 178 7.25 4.03 -17.96
C GLU A 178 8.64 3.69 -17.45
N GLN A 179 9.04 4.24 -16.29
CA GLN A 179 10.35 3.99 -15.68
C GLN A 179 10.56 2.52 -15.30
N LEU A 180 9.47 1.75 -15.18
CA LEU A 180 9.52 0.33 -14.82
C LEU A 180 10.06 -0.54 -15.95
N ASP A 181 10.00 -0.08 -17.19
CA ASP A 181 10.49 -0.84 -18.34
C ASP A 181 11.99 -1.12 -18.23
N GLU A 182 12.77 -0.10 -17.90
CA GLU A 182 14.23 -0.21 -17.72
C GLU A 182 14.57 -0.97 -16.42
N ILE A 183 13.84 -0.74 -15.34
CA ILE A 183 14.08 -1.44 -14.08
C ILE A 183 13.89 -2.96 -14.25
N CYS A 184 12.80 -3.38 -14.87
CA CYS A 184 12.52 -4.80 -15.10
C CYS A 184 13.52 -5.45 -16.07
N TRP A 185 14.04 -4.67 -17.03
CA TRP A 185 15.09 -5.13 -17.93
C TRP A 185 16.44 -5.29 -17.24
N PHE A 186 16.81 -4.32 -16.38
CA PHE A 186 18.12 -4.30 -15.72
C PHE A 186 18.18 -5.25 -14.51
N PHE A 187 17.05 -5.45 -13.81
CA PHE A 187 16.91 -6.34 -12.65
C PHE A 187 15.85 -7.42 -12.93
N PRO A 188 16.11 -8.40 -13.80
CA PRO A 188 15.11 -9.40 -14.20
C PRO A 188 14.67 -10.33 -13.04
N GLU A 189 15.46 -10.44 -11.98
CA GLU A 189 15.15 -11.22 -10.78
C GLU A 189 14.35 -10.43 -9.74
N LEU A 190 14.29 -9.09 -9.85
CA LEU A 190 13.55 -8.25 -8.91
C LEU A 190 12.05 -8.44 -9.07
N LYS A 191 11.38 -8.96 -8.07
CA LYS A 191 9.91 -9.04 -8.03
C LYS A 191 9.36 -7.64 -7.72
N PHE A 192 9.01 -6.88 -8.74
CA PHE A 192 8.51 -5.51 -8.59
C PHE A 192 6.99 -5.48 -8.55
N VAL A 193 6.40 -4.89 -7.51
CA VAL A 193 4.95 -4.77 -7.33
C VAL A 193 4.53 -3.30 -7.41
N MET A 194 3.77 -2.95 -8.44
CA MET A 194 3.14 -1.63 -8.55
C MET A 194 2.01 -1.50 -7.53
N ARG A 195 2.10 -0.53 -6.65
CA ARG A 195 1.11 -0.24 -5.61
C ARG A 195 0.29 1.00 -5.99
N HIS A 196 -0.95 1.10 -5.55
CA HIS A 196 -1.87 2.23 -5.74
C HIS A 196 -2.36 2.46 -7.17
N GLY A 197 -2.40 1.42 -8.00
CA GLY A 197 -3.23 1.45 -9.20
C GLY A 197 -2.53 1.89 -10.47
N ALA A 198 -1.31 2.41 -10.45
CA ALA A 198 -0.60 2.92 -11.63
C ALA A 198 -1.42 3.95 -12.45
N GLU A 199 -2.49 4.52 -11.87
CA GLU A 199 -3.38 5.46 -12.56
C GLU A 199 -2.68 6.79 -12.87
N PRO A 200 -2.95 7.37 -14.06
CA PRO A 200 -3.91 6.94 -15.09
C PRO A 200 -3.31 5.96 -16.12
N TRP A 201 -2.08 5.50 -15.98
CA TRP A 201 -1.35 4.68 -16.97
C TRP A 201 -1.65 3.17 -16.87
N CYS A 202 -2.90 2.80 -16.57
CA CYS A 202 -3.29 1.40 -16.36
C CYS A 202 -3.09 0.52 -17.60
N ASP A 203 -3.34 1.05 -18.80
CA ASP A 203 -3.10 0.31 -20.05
C ASP A 203 -1.61 0.04 -20.28
N LEU A 204 -0.76 1.02 -19.99
CA LEU A 204 0.70 0.84 -20.02
C LEU A 204 1.16 -0.16 -18.97
N ALA A 205 0.62 -0.10 -17.75
CA ALA A 205 0.93 -1.06 -16.69
C ALA A 205 0.59 -2.49 -17.10
N VAL A 206 -0.58 -2.71 -17.73
CA VAL A 206 -0.96 -4.03 -18.29
C VAL A 206 0.02 -4.49 -19.36
N LYS A 207 0.42 -3.60 -20.29
CA LYS A 207 1.40 -3.93 -21.34
C LYS A 207 2.75 -4.29 -20.76
N LEU A 208 3.21 -3.58 -19.73
CA LEU A 208 4.46 -3.88 -19.05
C LEU A 208 4.39 -5.21 -18.27
N MET A 209 3.27 -5.52 -17.60
CA MET A 209 3.08 -6.82 -16.95
C MET A 209 3.02 -7.99 -17.93
N LEU A 210 2.53 -7.77 -19.15
CA LEU A 210 2.60 -8.77 -20.24
C LEU A 210 4.03 -8.95 -20.76
N LYS A 211 4.81 -7.88 -20.81
CA LYS A 211 6.20 -7.87 -21.29
C LYS A 211 7.15 -8.47 -20.26
N TRP A 212 6.97 -8.14 -18.97
CA TRP A 212 7.91 -8.45 -17.91
C TRP A 212 7.35 -9.50 -16.93
N PRO A 213 7.98 -10.68 -16.82
CA PRO A 213 7.51 -11.74 -15.93
C PRO A 213 7.63 -11.38 -14.46
N ASN A 214 8.56 -10.50 -14.09
CA ASN A 214 8.86 -10.07 -12.74
C ASN A 214 8.08 -8.83 -12.27
N LEU A 215 7.14 -8.30 -13.08
CA LEU A 215 6.31 -7.15 -12.75
C LEU A 215 4.91 -7.59 -12.33
N TYR A 216 4.46 -7.09 -11.18
CA TYR A 216 3.18 -7.38 -10.54
C TYR A 216 2.42 -6.09 -10.22
N TYR A 217 1.17 -6.24 -9.82
CA TYR A 217 0.30 -5.13 -9.46
C TYR A 217 -0.44 -5.45 -8.17
N SER A 218 -0.54 -4.52 -7.23
CA SER A 218 -1.42 -4.63 -6.08
C SER A 218 -2.53 -3.60 -6.13
N THR A 219 -3.76 -4.08 -5.93
CA THR A 219 -4.91 -3.20 -5.72
C THR A 219 -4.71 -2.46 -4.39
N SER A 220 -5.15 -1.21 -4.29
CA SER A 220 -5.15 -0.51 -2.99
C SER A 220 -5.96 0.77 -3.02
N ALA A 221 -6.17 1.35 -1.87
CA ALA A 221 -6.78 2.64 -1.60
C ALA A 221 -8.27 2.76 -1.95
N PHE A 222 -8.75 2.12 -2.99
CA PHE A 222 -10.12 2.28 -3.48
C PHE A 222 -10.97 1.02 -3.28
N ALA A 223 -12.29 1.21 -3.18
CA ALA A 223 -13.22 0.09 -3.20
C ALA A 223 -13.20 -0.61 -4.58
N PRO A 224 -13.43 -1.94 -4.65
CA PRO A 224 -13.35 -2.71 -5.90
C PRO A 224 -14.16 -2.16 -7.08
N LYS A 225 -15.27 -1.46 -6.81
CA LYS A 225 -16.08 -0.79 -7.85
C LYS A 225 -15.36 0.34 -8.60
N HIS A 226 -14.24 0.82 -8.07
CA HIS A 226 -13.42 1.87 -8.65
C HIS A 226 -12.11 1.35 -9.25
N TYR A 227 -11.90 0.03 -9.24
CA TYR A 227 -10.69 -0.52 -9.87
C TYR A 227 -10.72 -0.27 -11.39
N PRO A 228 -9.57 0.09 -11.99
CA PRO A 228 -9.48 0.33 -13.42
C PRO A 228 -9.92 -0.87 -14.23
N LYS A 229 -10.75 -0.63 -15.26
CA LYS A 229 -11.28 -1.71 -16.11
C LYS A 229 -10.17 -2.55 -16.75
N ALA A 230 -9.11 -1.92 -17.25
CA ALA A 230 -7.97 -2.62 -17.86
C ALA A 230 -7.33 -3.65 -16.90
N ILE A 231 -7.22 -3.31 -15.62
CA ILE A 231 -6.67 -4.21 -14.59
C ILE A 231 -7.63 -5.37 -14.31
N ILE A 232 -8.94 -5.10 -14.23
CA ILE A 232 -9.96 -6.15 -14.00
C ILE A 232 -10.02 -7.11 -15.19
N ASP A 233 -10.01 -6.59 -16.42
CA ASP A 233 -10.01 -7.40 -17.64
C ASP A 233 -8.74 -8.27 -17.72
N TYR A 234 -7.58 -7.70 -17.36
CA TYR A 234 -6.32 -8.45 -17.32
C TYR A 234 -6.33 -9.54 -16.24
N ALA A 235 -6.80 -9.22 -15.03
CA ALA A 235 -6.92 -10.19 -13.93
C ALA A 235 -7.81 -11.39 -14.30
N ASN A 236 -8.90 -11.14 -15.02
CA ASN A 236 -9.84 -12.19 -15.44
C ASN A 236 -9.39 -13.01 -16.66
N THR A 237 -8.21 -12.71 -17.22
CA THR A 237 -7.68 -13.40 -18.40
C THR A 237 -6.28 -13.97 -18.13
N ARG A 238 -5.22 -13.20 -18.41
CA ARG A 238 -3.82 -13.66 -18.33
C ARG A 238 -3.11 -13.25 -17.05
N GLY A 239 -3.66 -12.36 -16.27
CA GLY A 239 -3.02 -11.71 -15.14
C GLY A 239 -3.48 -12.16 -13.77
N ALA A 240 -4.20 -13.27 -13.65
CA ALA A 240 -4.72 -13.74 -12.37
C ALA A 240 -3.63 -13.93 -11.30
N ASP A 241 -2.46 -14.38 -11.70
CA ASP A 241 -1.27 -14.60 -10.87
C ASP A 241 -0.39 -13.34 -10.68
N LYS A 242 -0.75 -12.24 -11.35
CA LYS A 242 -0.04 -10.97 -11.34
C LYS A 242 -0.71 -9.89 -10.49
N ILE A 243 -1.96 -10.08 -10.13
CA ILE A 243 -2.78 -9.10 -9.40
C ILE A 243 -2.92 -9.54 -7.94
N LEU A 244 -2.37 -8.73 -7.05
CA LEU A 244 -2.31 -8.97 -5.62
C LEU A 244 -3.33 -8.08 -4.90
N TYR A 245 -3.88 -8.57 -3.80
CA TYR A 245 -4.81 -7.79 -2.99
C TYR A 245 -4.08 -6.93 -1.96
N ALA A 246 -4.48 -5.66 -1.87
CA ALA A 246 -4.07 -4.74 -0.83
C ALA A 246 -5.26 -3.83 -0.45
N GLY A 247 -5.73 -3.94 0.80
CA GLY A 247 -7.00 -3.35 1.23
C GLY A 247 -6.90 -1.95 1.81
N TYR A 248 -5.72 -1.46 2.09
CA TYR A 248 -5.49 -0.21 2.84
C TYR A 248 -6.21 -0.21 4.21
N PHE A 249 -6.13 -1.34 4.88
CA PHE A 249 -6.83 -1.59 6.14
C PHE A 249 -6.12 -0.88 7.34
N PRO A 250 -6.83 -0.41 8.38
CA PRO A 250 -8.28 -0.45 8.56
C PRO A 250 -9.01 0.73 7.91
N ALA A 251 -8.30 1.74 7.41
CA ALA A 251 -8.86 2.96 6.84
C ALA A 251 -9.79 2.68 5.63
N GLY A 252 -9.35 1.85 4.68
CA GLY A 252 -10.15 1.53 3.48
C GLY A 252 -11.39 0.69 3.75
N LEU A 253 -11.36 -0.23 4.73
CA LEU A 253 -12.51 -1.09 5.06
C LEU A 253 -13.61 -0.36 5.80
N ALA A 254 -13.27 0.61 6.64
CA ALA A 254 -14.27 1.42 7.31
C ALA A 254 -15.11 2.22 6.30
N ALA A 255 -14.52 2.69 5.20
CA ALA A 255 -15.23 3.35 4.11
C ALA A 255 -16.19 2.40 3.36
N THR A 256 -15.78 1.13 3.13
CA THR A 256 -16.62 0.13 2.46
C THR A 256 -17.74 -0.41 3.35
N ALA A 257 -17.54 -0.52 4.65
CA ALA A 257 -18.55 -0.96 5.61
C ALA A 257 -19.67 0.07 5.79
N SER A 258 -19.33 1.37 5.83
CA SER A 258 -20.33 2.45 5.93
C SER A 258 -21.21 2.54 4.66
N ALA A 259 -20.65 2.32 3.48
CA ALA A 259 -21.39 2.29 2.21
C ALA A 259 -22.37 1.09 2.14
N ARG A 260 -22.05 -0.06 2.76
CA ARG A 260 -22.97 -1.20 2.88
C ARG A 260 -24.09 -0.94 3.89
N ALA A 261 -23.77 -0.35 5.05
CA ALA A 261 -24.76 -0.03 6.06
C ALA A 261 -25.77 1.03 5.58
N ALA A 262 -25.34 2.02 4.79
CA ALA A 262 -26.22 3.01 4.17
C ALA A 262 -27.17 2.39 3.13
N ARG A 263 -26.75 1.37 2.36
CA ARG A 263 -27.61 0.66 1.40
C ARG A 263 -28.63 -0.25 2.07
N SER A 264 -28.31 -0.88 3.18
CA SER A 264 -29.26 -1.72 3.95
C SER A 264 -30.36 -0.91 4.64
N ARG A 265 -30.14 0.36 4.93
CA ARG A 265 -31.15 1.28 5.51
C ARG A 265 -32.02 1.98 4.47
N GLY A 266 -31.62 1.96 3.18
CA GLY A 266 -32.36 2.59 2.07
C GLY A 266 -33.38 1.68 1.34
N GLY A 267 -33.52 0.43 1.76
CA GLY A 267 -34.27 -0.63 1.04
C GLY A 267 -35.64 -0.96 1.61
N THR A 268 -36.42 -0.02 2.17
CA THR A 268 -37.84 -0.26 2.52
C THR A 268 -38.64 1.01 2.36
N SER A 269 -39.09 1.32 1.13
CA SER A 269 -40.35 1.98 0.88
C SER A 269 -40.86 1.63 -0.51
N ALA A 270 -41.47 0.45 -0.62
CA ALA A 270 -42.41 0.17 -1.72
C ALA A 270 -43.65 1.03 -1.46
N ARG A 271 -43.91 2.05 -2.27
CA ARG A 271 -45.22 2.69 -2.37
C ARG A 271 -46.10 1.77 -3.22
N PRO A 272 -47.33 1.45 -2.82
CA PRO A 272 -48.27 0.83 -3.73
C PRO A 272 -48.71 1.87 -4.78
N ARG A 273 -48.80 1.44 -6.02
CA ARG A 273 -49.40 2.23 -7.10
C ARG A 273 -50.92 2.00 -7.06
N PRO A 274 -51.72 3.01 -7.48
CA PRO A 274 -53.15 2.98 -7.53
C PRO A 274 -53.66 2.06 -8.62
#